data_829465791a38ed4e9e1063f1a58dda14
#
_entry.id   829465791a38ed4e9e1063f1a58dda14
#
_cell.length_a   1.000
_cell.length_b   1.000
_cell.length_c   1.000
_cell.angle_alpha   90.00
_cell.angle_beta   90.00
_cell.angle_gamma   90.00
#
_symmetry.space_group_name_H-M   'P 1'
#
loop_
_entity.id
_entity.type
_entity.pdbx_description
1 polymer ?
#
loop_
_entity_poly.entity_id
_entity_poly.type
_entity_poly.pdbx_seq_one_letter_code
_entity_poly.pdbx_strand_id
1 'polypeptide(L)'
;MRGPGRVLAGAAALWIFVACLDVSSPVTGIASITSVLLPSPSVVEHDVSRDTIGQVRPLQVFAFAPNGDTVHDAVVRFFAIDSTRKLRVDSLTGIAAGDSLSPFARVVARVTPANGKGIVQTVIVALPVVPTPDRVSQDTNIVFVFVQATGSTDTLAAGLISPAFGDTVRGKGDTTVQSYVVRYQIVRAPPSTNGEPTVVLSDASGHDSSLFVTDGSGHAAAHLRIRTRSIAPTLVGGATDSAFVVAHVQYRGDALQITPTDTFKIAIRRNIGP
;
A
#
# COMPACT_ATOMS: atom_id res chain seq x y z
N MET A 1 -32.47 92.14 -4.11
CA MET A 1 -33.14 91.85 -5.38
C MET A 1 -32.63 90.53 -5.94
N ARG A 2 -33.56 89.67 -6.22
CA ARG A 2 -33.39 88.38 -6.95
C ARG A 2 -32.43 87.30 -6.37
N GLY A 3 -33.03 86.27 -5.85
CA GLY A 3 -32.41 85.09 -5.28
C GLY A 3 -31.91 84.08 -6.30
N PRO A 4 -31.08 83.19 -5.86
CA PRO A 4 -30.56 82.07 -6.69
C PRO A 4 -31.40 80.79 -6.52
N GLY A 5 -31.69 80.19 -7.67
CA GLY A 5 -32.35 78.90 -7.75
C GLY A 5 -31.54 77.79 -7.20
N ARG A 6 -32.13 76.94 -6.41
CA ARG A 6 -31.57 75.64 -5.95
C ARG A 6 -31.78 74.58 -7.05
N VAL A 7 -30.73 74.13 -7.57
CA VAL A 7 -30.71 72.90 -8.40
C VAL A 7 -30.45 71.70 -7.47
N LEU A 8 -31.46 70.88 -7.28
CA LEU A 8 -31.39 69.60 -6.59
C LEU A 8 -30.84 68.55 -7.62
N ALA A 9 -29.58 68.20 -7.44
CA ALA A 9 -29.00 67.07 -8.14
C ALA A 9 -29.35 65.76 -7.39
N GLY A 10 -30.29 64.99 -7.92
CA GLY A 10 -30.65 63.68 -7.42
C GLY A 10 -29.54 62.67 -7.77
N ALA A 11 -28.79 62.23 -6.77
CA ALA A 11 -27.88 61.12 -6.89
C ALA A 11 -28.68 59.81 -6.84
N ALA A 12 -28.95 59.23 -7.99
CA ALA A 12 -29.48 57.88 -8.07
C ALA A 12 -28.35 56.91 -7.75
N ALA A 13 -28.34 56.38 -6.51
CA ALA A 13 -27.46 55.29 -6.10
C ALA A 13 -27.92 54.01 -6.80
N LEU A 14 -27.22 53.65 -7.84
CA LEU A 14 -27.40 52.36 -8.54
C LEU A 14 -26.79 51.25 -7.65
N TRP A 15 -27.63 50.57 -6.87
CA TRP A 15 -27.25 49.37 -6.15
C TRP A 15 -27.11 48.25 -7.17
N ILE A 16 -25.86 48.00 -7.59
CA ILE A 16 -25.52 46.77 -8.33
C ILE A 16 -25.57 45.66 -7.30
N PHE A 17 -26.67 44.92 -7.25
CA PHE A 17 -26.71 43.61 -6.62
C PHE A 17 -25.85 42.69 -7.47
N VAL A 18 -24.60 42.50 -7.06
CA VAL A 18 -23.82 41.36 -7.47
C VAL A 18 -24.48 40.14 -6.81
N ALA A 19 -25.49 39.58 -7.46
CA ALA A 19 -25.94 38.25 -7.17
C ALA A 19 -24.75 37.36 -7.44
N CYS A 20 -24.03 36.92 -6.39
CA CYS A 20 -23.25 35.71 -6.48
C CYS A 20 -24.23 34.62 -6.92
N LEU A 21 -24.30 34.37 -8.21
CA LEU A 21 -24.84 33.14 -8.73
C LEU A 21 -23.93 32.07 -8.18
N ASP A 22 -24.34 31.50 -7.06
CA ASP A 22 -23.79 30.22 -6.58
C ASP A 22 -24.18 29.21 -7.63
N VAL A 23 -23.33 29.10 -8.65
CA VAL A 23 -23.42 28.04 -9.67
C VAL A 23 -22.90 26.77 -9.02
N SER A 24 -23.52 26.38 -7.90
CA SER A 24 -23.53 25.02 -7.46
C SER A 24 -24.47 24.22 -8.37
N SER A 25 -24.13 24.16 -9.66
CA SER A 25 -24.65 23.08 -10.47
C SER A 25 -24.29 21.80 -9.72
N PRO A 26 -25.25 20.96 -9.35
CA PRO A 26 -24.91 19.67 -8.77
C PRO A 26 -23.98 19.00 -9.78
N VAL A 27 -22.74 18.78 -9.36
CA VAL A 27 -21.72 18.16 -10.20
C VAL A 27 -22.14 16.69 -10.33
N THR A 28 -23.02 16.41 -11.27
CA THR A 28 -23.69 15.12 -11.47
C THR A 28 -22.91 14.15 -12.34
N GLY A 29 -21.61 14.43 -12.56
CA GLY A 29 -20.76 13.60 -13.39
C GLY A 29 -19.61 12.97 -12.62
N ILE A 30 -19.23 11.74 -13.00
CA ILE A 30 -17.99 11.12 -12.57
C ILE A 30 -16.87 11.65 -13.46
N ALA A 31 -15.92 12.37 -12.87
CA ALA A 31 -14.75 12.89 -13.59
C ALA A 31 -13.61 11.88 -13.60
N SER A 32 -13.41 11.18 -12.51
CA SER A 32 -12.35 10.17 -12.37
C SER A 32 -12.76 9.05 -11.41
N ILE A 33 -12.06 7.92 -11.50
CA ILE A 33 -12.18 6.80 -10.57
C ILE A 33 -10.80 6.41 -10.08
N THR A 34 -10.71 5.82 -8.89
CA THR A 34 -9.48 5.17 -8.44
C THR A 34 -9.18 3.93 -9.27
N SER A 35 -7.98 3.38 -9.15
CA SER A 35 -7.76 1.97 -9.45
C SER A 35 -8.64 1.08 -8.56
N VAL A 36 -8.82 -0.18 -8.92
CA VAL A 36 -9.47 -1.15 -8.02
C VAL A 36 -8.57 -1.35 -6.81
N LEU A 37 -9.10 -1.06 -5.62
CA LEU A 37 -8.42 -1.34 -4.37
C LEU A 37 -8.64 -2.80 -4.02
N LEU A 38 -7.55 -3.54 -3.97
CA LEU A 38 -7.52 -4.95 -3.65
C LEU A 38 -7.29 -5.12 -2.14
N PRO A 39 -8.08 -5.95 -1.45
CA PRO A 39 -7.82 -6.27 -0.04
C PRO A 39 -6.53 -7.09 0.14
N SER A 40 -6.17 -7.87 -0.88
CA SER A 40 -4.89 -8.57 -1.04
C SER A 40 -4.51 -8.59 -2.52
N PRO A 41 -3.23 -8.66 -2.89
CA PRO A 41 -2.79 -8.67 -4.28
C PRO A 41 -3.16 -9.95 -5.05
N SER A 42 -3.66 -10.97 -4.36
CA SER A 42 -4.13 -12.23 -4.96
C SER A 42 -5.33 -12.81 -4.23
N VAL A 43 -5.98 -13.79 -4.85
CA VAL A 43 -7.01 -14.63 -4.23
C VAL A 43 -6.48 -16.07 -4.19
N VAL A 44 -6.68 -16.77 -3.08
CA VAL A 44 -6.29 -18.17 -2.95
C VAL A 44 -7.29 -19.07 -3.66
N GLU A 45 -6.81 -20.12 -4.32
CA GLU A 45 -7.63 -21.12 -4.96
C GLU A 45 -8.64 -21.74 -3.98
N HIS A 46 -9.88 -21.90 -4.39
CA HIS A 46 -11.02 -22.36 -3.58
C HIS A 46 -11.32 -21.51 -2.34
N ASP A 47 -10.94 -20.22 -2.41
CA ASP A 47 -11.26 -19.25 -1.36
C ASP A 47 -11.75 -17.93 -1.96
N VAL A 48 -12.16 -17.01 -1.08
CA VAL A 48 -12.64 -15.68 -1.44
C VAL A 48 -11.60 -14.61 -1.12
N SER A 49 -11.79 -13.40 -1.67
CA SER A 49 -10.92 -12.25 -1.40
C SER A 49 -10.89 -11.93 0.09
N ARG A 50 -9.69 -11.86 0.66
CA ARG A 50 -9.44 -11.57 2.07
C ARG A 50 -8.42 -10.46 2.21
N ASP A 51 -8.49 -9.75 3.33
CA ASP A 51 -7.46 -8.79 3.71
C ASP A 51 -6.23 -9.49 4.32
N THR A 52 -5.24 -8.68 4.70
CA THR A 52 -3.96 -9.16 5.26
C THR A 52 -4.06 -9.80 6.64
N ILE A 53 -5.23 -9.75 7.28
CA ILE A 53 -5.54 -10.42 8.55
C ILE A 53 -6.55 -11.56 8.39
N GLY A 54 -6.83 -11.97 7.15
CA GLY A 54 -7.66 -13.12 6.81
C GLY A 54 -9.17 -12.86 6.79
N GLN A 55 -9.66 -11.64 6.99
CA GLN A 55 -11.07 -11.32 6.91
C GLN A 55 -11.54 -11.19 5.46
N VAL A 56 -12.73 -11.71 5.17
CA VAL A 56 -13.35 -11.54 3.84
C VAL A 56 -13.61 -10.07 3.58
N ARG A 57 -13.08 -9.57 2.47
CA ARG A 57 -13.20 -8.16 2.06
C ARG A 57 -13.50 -8.05 0.57
N PRO A 58 -14.40 -7.13 0.19
CA PRO A 58 -14.68 -6.85 -1.20
C PRO A 58 -13.57 -6.02 -1.87
N LEU A 59 -13.51 -6.10 -3.18
CA LEU A 59 -12.85 -5.11 -4.04
C LEU A 59 -13.57 -3.77 -3.91
N GLN A 60 -12.85 -2.66 -4.00
CA GLN A 60 -13.42 -1.32 -3.89
C GLN A 60 -12.94 -0.41 -5.02
N VAL A 61 -13.81 0.52 -5.42
CA VAL A 61 -13.48 1.62 -6.35
C VAL A 61 -14.19 2.86 -5.85
N PHE A 62 -13.50 3.98 -5.82
CA PHE A 62 -14.08 5.27 -5.51
C PHE A 62 -14.20 6.10 -6.77
N ALA A 63 -15.32 6.79 -6.91
CA ALA A 63 -15.59 7.74 -7.98
C ALA A 63 -15.50 9.17 -7.45
N PHE A 64 -14.97 10.08 -8.25
CA PHE A 64 -14.81 11.48 -7.90
C PHE A 64 -15.48 12.38 -8.94
N ALA A 65 -16.09 13.42 -8.45
CA ALA A 65 -16.63 14.52 -9.23
C ALA A 65 -15.50 15.45 -9.72
N PRO A 66 -15.75 16.36 -10.68
CA PRO A 66 -14.75 17.31 -11.16
C PRO A 66 -14.15 18.24 -10.10
N ASN A 67 -14.88 18.49 -9.01
CA ASN A 67 -14.39 19.26 -7.87
C ASN A 67 -13.54 18.45 -6.87
N GLY A 68 -13.36 17.15 -7.11
CA GLY A 68 -12.60 16.24 -6.26
C GLY A 68 -13.43 15.55 -5.16
N ASP A 69 -14.71 15.86 -5.01
CA ASP A 69 -15.57 15.21 -4.03
C ASP A 69 -15.89 13.77 -4.42
N THR A 70 -16.06 12.90 -3.41
CA THR A 70 -16.45 11.51 -3.64
C THR A 70 -17.92 11.42 -4.06
N VAL A 71 -18.18 10.70 -5.15
CA VAL A 71 -19.53 10.41 -5.64
C VAL A 71 -20.03 9.14 -4.97
N HIS A 72 -20.81 9.30 -3.88
CA HIS A 72 -21.27 8.18 -3.05
C HIS A 72 -22.37 7.33 -3.68
N ASP A 73 -23.13 7.88 -4.61
CA ASP A 73 -24.25 7.22 -5.29
C ASP A 73 -23.85 6.56 -6.63
N ALA A 74 -22.55 6.54 -6.93
CA ALA A 74 -22.07 5.85 -8.13
C ALA A 74 -22.32 4.34 -8.06
N VAL A 75 -22.86 3.78 -9.15
CA VAL A 75 -23.11 2.34 -9.25
C VAL A 75 -21.86 1.65 -9.75
N VAL A 76 -21.23 0.85 -8.88
CA VAL A 76 -20.05 0.04 -9.22
C VAL A 76 -20.47 -1.39 -9.51
N ARG A 77 -19.95 -1.96 -10.59
CA ARG A 77 -20.14 -3.36 -10.98
C ARG A 77 -18.79 -3.99 -11.28
N PHE A 78 -18.58 -5.19 -10.77
CA PHE A 78 -17.34 -5.94 -10.96
C PHE A 78 -17.57 -7.15 -11.87
N PHE A 79 -16.58 -7.44 -12.72
CA PHE A 79 -16.62 -8.57 -13.65
C PHE A 79 -15.22 -9.20 -13.75
N ALA A 80 -15.15 -10.52 -13.78
CA ALA A 80 -13.94 -11.21 -14.20
C ALA A 80 -13.88 -11.16 -15.74
N ILE A 81 -12.73 -10.75 -16.29
CA ILE A 81 -12.54 -10.62 -17.75
C ILE A 81 -12.15 -11.96 -18.35
N ASP A 82 -11.28 -12.68 -17.62
CA ASP A 82 -10.77 -13.96 -18.07
C ASP A 82 -11.79 -15.08 -17.81
N SER A 83 -11.44 -16.30 -18.19
CA SER A 83 -12.35 -17.43 -18.03
C SER A 83 -12.99 -17.46 -16.63
N THR A 84 -14.32 -17.53 -16.56
CA THR A 84 -15.11 -17.66 -15.32
C THR A 84 -14.77 -18.91 -14.51
N ARG A 85 -14.03 -19.86 -15.12
CA ARG A 85 -13.52 -21.06 -14.44
C ARG A 85 -12.25 -20.83 -13.62
N LYS A 86 -11.67 -19.63 -13.69
CA LYS A 86 -10.44 -19.25 -12.98
C LYS A 86 -10.74 -18.36 -11.79
N LEU A 87 -11.50 -17.31 -12.05
CA LEU A 87 -11.85 -16.29 -11.07
C LEU A 87 -13.31 -15.90 -11.31
N ARG A 88 -14.11 -15.87 -10.24
CA ARG A 88 -15.44 -15.28 -10.22
C ARG A 88 -15.43 -14.03 -9.37
N VAL A 89 -16.27 -13.08 -9.71
CA VAL A 89 -16.50 -11.90 -8.90
C VAL A 89 -18.00 -11.65 -8.81
N ASP A 90 -18.49 -11.50 -7.59
CA ASP A 90 -19.85 -11.03 -7.39
C ASP A 90 -19.95 -9.58 -7.86
N SER A 91 -20.83 -9.35 -8.84
CA SER A 91 -20.89 -8.06 -9.52
C SER A 91 -21.40 -6.93 -8.65
N LEU A 92 -22.11 -7.24 -7.57
CA LEU A 92 -22.72 -6.26 -6.66
C LEU A 92 -21.84 -6.01 -5.43
N THR A 93 -21.40 -7.10 -4.81
CA THR A 93 -20.63 -7.01 -3.57
C THR A 93 -19.15 -6.78 -3.81
N GLY A 94 -18.62 -7.13 -4.99
CA GLY A 94 -17.20 -7.06 -5.27
C GLY A 94 -16.37 -8.16 -4.61
N ILE A 95 -17.01 -9.19 -4.03
CA ILE A 95 -16.28 -10.33 -3.48
C ILE A 95 -15.79 -11.21 -4.62
N ALA A 96 -14.47 -11.39 -4.71
CA ALA A 96 -13.83 -12.26 -5.67
C ALA A 96 -13.64 -13.66 -5.08
N ALA A 97 -13.75 -14.71 -5.93
CA ALA A 97 -13.52 -16.11 -5.56
C ALA A 97 -12.60 -16.78 -6.58
N GLY A 98 -11.55 -17.42 -6.09
CA GLY A 98 -10.63 -18.20 -6.91
C GLY A 98 -11.13 -19.61 -7.13
N ASP A 99 -11.36 -20.02 -8.38
CA ASP A 99 -11.85 -21.37 -8.70
C ASP A 99 -10.73 -22.31 -9.14
N SER A 100 -9.75 -21.81 -9.85
CA SER A 100 -8.53 -22.57 -10.20
C SER A 100 -7.37 -21.63 -10.49
N LEU A 101 -6.16 -22.16 -10.35
CA LEU A 101 -4.91 -21.41 -10.50
C LEU A 101 -4.87 -20.58 -11.79
N SER A 102 -4.52 -19.31 -11.66
CA SER A 102 -4.36 -18.40 -12.77
C SER A 102 -3.46 -17.20 -12.41
N PRO A 103 -2.22 -17.16 -12.88
CA PRO A 103 -1.32 -16.04 -12.59
C PRO A 103 -1.73 -14.73 -13.28
N PHE A 104 -2.61 -14.80 -14.28
CA PHE A 104 -2.99 -13.67 -15.12
C PHE A 104 -4.48 -13.31 -15.04
N ALA A 105 -5.19 -13.81 -14.01
CA ALA A 105 -6.60 -13.45 -13.83
C ALA A 105 -6.75 -11.94 -13.58
N ARG A 106 -7.81 -11.36 -14.15
CA ARG A 106 -8.07 -9.92 -14.10
C ARG A 106 -9.53 -9.63 -13.77
N VAL A 107 -9.73 -8.51 -13.10
CA VAL A 107 -11.05 -7.96 -12.78
C VAL A 107 -11.20 -6.61 -13.45
N VAL A 108 -12.38 -6.34 -13.99
CA VAL A 108 -12.80 -5.01 -14.40
C VAL A 108 -13.85 -4.48 -13.44
N ALA A 109 -13.68 -3.25 -13.01
CA ALA A 109 -14.73 -2.49 -12.36
C ALA A 109 -15.32 -1.50 -13.37
N ARG A 110 -16.64 -1.49 -13.46
CA ARG A 110 -17.42 -0.54 -14.25
C ARG A 110 -18.18 0.37 -13.31
N VAL A 111 -17.95 1.68 -13.45
CA VAL A 111 -18.58 2.70 -12.62
C VAL A 111 -19.50 3.54 -13.45
N THR A 112 -20.75 3.67 -13.02
CA THR A 112 -21.79 4.39 -13.72
C THR A 112 -22.41 5.42 -12.78
N PRO A 113 -22.72 6.66 -13.22
CA PRO A 113 -23.48 7.61 -12.43
C PRO A 113 -24.86 7.03 -12.08
N ALA A 114 -25.36 7.31 -10.87
CA ALA A 114 -26.65 6.77 -10.38
C ALA A 114 -27.84 7.15 -11.25
N ASN A 115 -27.80 8.35 -11.86
CA ASN A 115 -28.84 8.81 -12.76
C ASN A 115 -28.80 8.17 -14.16
N GLY A 116 -27.84 7.27 -14.41
CA GLY A 116 -27.62 6.62 -15.71
C GLY A 116 -27.17 7.56 -16.83
N LYS A 117 -26.99 8.85 -16.53
CA LYS A 117 -26.55 9.87 -17.49
C LYS A 117 -25.09 10.21 -17.23
N GLY A 118 -24.25 10.13 -18.25
CA GLY A 118 -22.84 10.46 -18.17
C GLY A 118 -21.92 9.35 -18.68
N ILE A 119 -20.63 9.59 -18.56
CA ILE A 119 -19.61 8.66 -19.07
C ILE A 119 -19.43 7.51 -18.10
N VAL A 120 -19.48 6.29 -18.61
CA VAL A 120 -19.14 5.08 -17.88
C VAL A 120 -17.62 4.99 -17.80
N GLN A 121 -17.11 4.93 -16.59
CA GLN A 121 -15.67 4.70 -16.34
C GLN A 121 -15.40 3.21 -16.13
N THR A 122 -14.25 2.75 -16.62
CA THR A 122 -13.82 1.36 -16.43
C THR A 122 -12.36 1.31 -16.01
N VAL A 123 -12.05 0.42 -15.08
CA VAL A 123 -10.66 0.15 -14.65
C VAL A 123 -10.44 -1.34 -14.56
N ILE A 124 -9.26 -1.80 -14.97
CA ILE A 124 -8.85 -3.21 -14.97
C ILE A 124 -7.70 -3.35 -14.00
N VAL A 125 -7.73 -4.42 -13.20
CA VAL A 125 -6.64 -4.79 -12.31
C VAL A 125 -6.34 -6.29 -12.43
N ALA A 126 -5.07 -6.65 -12.31
CA ALA A 126 -4.66 -8.04 -12.14
C ALA A 126 -5.04 -8.53 -10.74
N LEU A 127 -5.66 -9.71 -10.69
CA LEU A 127 -6.01 -10.39 -9.45
C LEU A 127 -5.74 -11.89 -9.65
N PRO A 128 -4.47 -12.32 -9.55
CA PRO A 128 -4.10 -13.70 -9.75
C PRO A 128 -4.75 -14.63 -8.73
N VAL A 129 -5.04 -15.86 -9.17
CA VAL A 129 -5.46 -16.95 -8.30
C VAL A 129 -4.24 -17.83 -8.03
N VAL A 130 -3.90 -17.94 -6.76
CA VAL A 130 -2.67 -18.58 -6.27
C VAL A 130 -2.98 -19.85 -5.49
N PRO A 131 -2.01 -20.79 -5.36
CA PRO A 131 -2.19 -21.98 -4.54
C PRO A 131 -2.47 -21.63 -3.08
N THR A 132 -3.16 -22.54 -2.37
CA THR A 132 -3.30 -22.42 -0.92
C THR A 132 -1.91 -22.50 -0.28
N PRO A 133 -1.50 -21.50 0.51
CA PRO A 133 -0.24 -21.52 1.21
C PRO A 133 -0.24 -22.63 2.27
N ASP A 134 0.83 -23.40 2.31
CA ASP A 134 0.94 -24.58 3.17
C ASP A 134 2.14 -24.48 4.11
N ARG A 135 3.27 -23.98 3.61
CA ARG A 135 4.49 -23.81 4.39
C ARG A 135 5.24 -22.55 4.02
N VAL A 136 6.04 -22.09 4.96
CA VAL A 136 6.93 -20.95 4.81
C VAL A 136 8.33 -21.36 5.20
N SER A 137 9.32 -21.05 4.36
CA SER A 137 10.73 -21.24 4.65
C SER A 137 11.43 -19.90 4.74
N GLN A 138 12.20 -19.71 5.81
CA GLN A 138 12.95 -18.50 6.08
C GLN A 138 14.33 -18.55 5.43
N ASP A 139 14.82 -17.42 4.93
CA ASP A 139 16.22 -17.23 4.57
C ASP A 139 17.13 -17.34 5.80
N THR A 140 18.41 -17.62 5.54
CA THR A 140 19.41 -17.65 6.59
C THR A 140 19.64 -16.24 7.17
N ASN A 141 20.16 -16.19 8.43
CA ASN A 141 20.55 -14.94 9.06
C ASN A 141 21.54 -14.17 8.19
N ILE A 142 21.32 -12.86 8.08
CA ILE A 142 22.16 -11.93 7.34
C ILE A 142 22.97 -11.05 8.27
N VAL A 143 24.15 -10.65 7.81
CA VAL A 143 24.99 -9.65 8.48
C VAL A 143 24.96 -8.39 7.64
N PHE A 144 24.53 -7.30 8.25
CA PHE A 144 24.56 -5.99 7.62
C PHE A 144 25.69 -5.16 8.22
N VAL A 145 26.68 -4.82 7.40
CA VAL A 145 27.81 -3.97 7.78
C VAL A 145 27.62 -2.62 7.08
N PHE A 146 27.55 -1.56 7.84
CA PHE A 146 27.55 -0.20 7.28
C PHE A 146 28.85 0.52 7.62
N VAL A 147 29.32 1.33 6.70
CA VAL A 147 30.50 2.16 6.86
C VAL A 147 30.05 3.61 7.06
N GLN A 148 30.43 4.22 8.17
CA GLN A 148 30.26 5.65 8.36
C GLN A 148 31.57 6.33 8.00
N ALA A 149 31.54 7.24 7.02
CA ALA A 149 32.72 8.07 6.71
C ALA A 149 33.05 8.98 7.89
N THR A 150 34.32 9.05 8.25
CA THR A 150 34.85 9.94 9.29
C THR A 150 34.61 11.38 8.86
N GLY A 151 33.95 12.20 9.71
CA GLY A 151 33.71 13.63 9.43
C GLY A 151 32.40 13.93 8.67
N SER A 152 31.60 12.96 8.35
CA SER A 152 30.28 13.17 7.74
C SER A 152 29.31 13.71 8.80
N THR A 153 28.96 14.99 8.70
CA THR A 153 27.75 15.54 9.32
C THR A 153 26.57 14.99 8.52
N ASP A 154 26.20 13.84 8.84
CA ASP A 154 25.04 13.05 8.52
C ASP A 154 23.90 13.73 7.77
N THR A 155 24.02 13.88 6.50
CA THR A 155 22.90 13.67 5.60
C THR A 155 22.87 12.18 5.36
N LEU A 156 21.81 11.52 5.79
CA LEU A 156 21.52 10.15 5.41
C LEU A 156 21.73 10.00 3.92
N ALA A 157 22.90 9.55 3.53
CA ALA A 157 23.05 9.05 2.18
C ALA A 157 21.97 7.99 2.01
N ALA A 158 21.08 8.18 1.06
CA ALA A 158 20.18 7.15 0.59
C ALA A 158 21.07 5.97 0.17
N GLY A 159 21.33 5.00 1.06
CA GLY A 159 22.30 3.98 0.76
C GLY A 159 22.60 2.99 1.88
N LEU A 160 22.10 3.22 3.06
CA LEU A 160 22.29 2.26 4.17
C LEU A 160 21.13 1.28 4.23
N ILE A 161 20.91 0.58 3.13
CA ILE A 161 19.92 -0.48 3.02
C ILE A 161 20.63 -1.83 3.10
N SER A 162 20.13 -2.74 3.90
CA SER A 162 20.68 -4.09 4.04
C SER A 162 20.57 -4.87 2.73
N PRO A 163 21.33 -5.95 2.56
CA PRO A 163 20.93 -7.01 1.64
C PRO A 163 19.48 -7.45 1.91
N ALA A 164 18.84 -8.00 0.89
CA ALA A 164 17.51 -8.56 1.03
C ALA A 164 17.52 -9.73 2.01
N PHE A 165 16.48 -9.86 2.78
CA PHE A 165 16.13 -11.03 3.57
C PHE A 165 14.64 -11.31 3.39
N GLY A 166 14.22 -12.53 3.64
CA GLY A 166 12.81 -12.81 3.46
C GLY A 166 12.42 -14.26 3.63
N ASP A 167 11.17 -14.51 3.29
CA ASP A 167 10.54 -15.80 3.42
C ASP A 167 10.01 -16.27 2.07
N THR A 168 10.11 -17.57 1.84
CA THR A 168 9.55 -18.22 0.66
C THR A 168 8.27 -18.95 1.05
N VAL A 169 7.15 -18.57 0.44
CA VAL A 169 5.83 -19.17 0.66
C VAL A 169 5.60 -20.26 -0.40
N ARG A 170 5.26 -21.45 0.05
CA ARG A 170 4.95 -22.60 -0.80
C ARG A 170 3.58 -23.17 -0.47
N GLY A 171 2.89 -23.59 -1.51
CA GLY A 171 1.67 -24.38 -1.39
C GLY A 171 1.93 -25.88 -1.37
N LYS A 172 0.84 -26.65 -1.29
CA LYS A 172 0.89 -28.10 -1.29
C LYS A 172 1.64 -28.62 -2.54
N GLY A 173 2.50 -29.62 -2.33
CA GLY A 173 3.34 -30.20 -3.39
C GLY A 173 4.44 -29.26 -3.86
N ASP A 174 4.88 -28.33 -3.02
CA ASP A 174 5.97 -27.37 -3.30
C ASP A 174 5.64 -26.34 -4.39
N THR A 175 4.38 -26.11 -4.65
CA THR A 175 3.92 -25.11 -5.63
C THR A 175 4.25 -23.68 -5.16
N THR A 176 4.68 -22.86 -6.09
CA THR A 176 5.01 -21.46 -5.81
C THR A 176 3.75 -20.64 -5.48
N VAL A 177 3.76 -19.90 -4.37
CA VAL A 177 2.71 -18.97 -4.00
C VAL A 177 3.18 -17.53 -4.27
N GLN A 178 2.94 -17.05 -5.48
CA GLN A 178 3.26 -15.68 -5.88
C GLN A 178 2.18 -14.68 -5.44
N SER A 179 2.51 -13.40 -5.41
CA SER A 179 1.57 -12.32 -5.07
C SER A 179 0.86 -12.53 -3.73
N TYR A 180 1.55 -13.14 -2.77
CA TYR A 180 1.04 -13.35 -1.41
C TYR A 180 1.69 -12.37 -0.43
N VAL A 181 0.94 -11.94 0.59
CA VAL A 181 1.42 -10.93 1.53
C VAL A 181 2.13 -11.59 2.70
N VAL A 182 3.35 -11.14 2.95
CA VAL A 182 4.14 -11.41 4.16
C VAL A 182 4.29 -10.10 4.93
N ARG A 183 3.98 -10.11 6.20
CA ARG A 183 4.16 -8.97 7.09
C ARG A 183 5.42 -9.17 7.92
N TYR A 184 6.30 -8.17 7.95
CA TYR A 184 7.44 -8.15 8.86
C TYR A 184 7.25 -7.10 9.94
N GLN A 185 7.76 -7.41 11.13
CA GLN A 185 7.73 -6.53 12.28
C GLN A 185 9.10 -6.51 12.97
N ILE A 186 9.64 -5.33 13.22
CA ILE A 186 10.82 -5.18 14.05
C ILE A 186 10.39 -5.31 15.51
N VAL A 187 10.86 -6.35 16.18
CA VAL A 187 10.56 -6.62 17.61
C VAL A 187 11.68 -6.14 18.53
N ARG A 188 12.88 -5.99 17.97
CA ARG A 188 14.03 -5.41 18.67
C ARG A 188 14.88 -4.63 17.66
N ALA A 189 15.35 -3.47 18.07
CA ALA A 189 16.28 -2.62 17.33
C ALA A 189 17.45 -2.21 18.22
N PRO A 190 18.58 -1.78 17.65
CA PRO A 190 19.64 -1.13 18.40
C PRO A 190 19.11 0.06 19.22
N PRO A 191 19.73 0.41 20.35
CA PRO A 191 19.30 1.55 21.16
C PRO A 191 19.33 2.85 20.38
N SER A 192 18.32 3.68 20.62
CA SER A 192 18.21 5.03 20.03
C SER A 192 18.82 6.08 20.94
N THR A 193 19.45 7.09 20.38
CA THR A 193 19.97 8.26 21.10
C THR A 193 19.00 9.42 21.18
N ASN A 194 18.00 9.44 20.30
CA ASN A 194 17.06 10.57 20.16
C ASN A 194 15.59 10.15 20.25
N GLY A 195 15.33 8.89 20.60
CA GLY A 195 13.98 8.34 20.69
C GLY A 195 13.33 7.93 19.35
N GLU A 196 13.98 8.22 18.23
CA GLU A 196 13.50 7.77 16.90
C GLU A 196 13.94 6.33 16.62
N PRO A 197 13.21 5.58 15.77
CA PRO A 197 13.62 4.25 15.36
C PRO A 197 15.02 4.27 14.72
N THR A 198 15.91 3.39 15.17
CA THR A 198 17.27 3.24 14.62
C THR A 198 17.31 2.50 13.31
N VAL A 199 16.30 1.64 13.09
CA VAL A 199 16.10 0.88 11.86
C VAL A 199 14.64 0.89 11.47
N VAL A 200 14.38 0.81 10.17
CA VAL A 200 13.03 0.68 9.60
C VAL A 200 13.05 -0.39 8.53
N LEU A 201 11.94 -1.08 8.36
CA LEU A 201 11.74 -1.98 7.22
C LEU A 201 11.49 -1.15 5.96
N SER A 202 12.08 -1.56 4.86
CA SER A 202 11.93 -0.90 3.57
C SER A 202 11.87 -1.87 2.41
N ASP A 203 11.31 -1.41 1.30
CA ASP A 203 11.46 -2.07 0.01
C ASP A 203 12.85 -1.86 -0.60
N ALA A 204 13.11 -2.44 -1.76
CA ALA A 204 14.38 -2.30 -2.48
C ALA A 204 14.68 -0.87 -2.92
N SER A 205 13.67 -0.01 -3.00
CA SER A 205 13.80 1.42 -3.33
C SER A 205 14.03 2.30 -2.10
N GLY A 206 13.99 1.71 -0.90
CA GLY A 206 14.17 2.40 0.38
C GLY A 206 12.91 3.07 0.93
N HIS A 207 11.73 2.80 0.37
CA HIS A 207 10.47 3.27 0.96
C HIS A 207 10.11 2.40 2.16
N ASP A 208 9.60 3.04 3.22
CA ASP A 208 9.18 2.35 4.42
C ASP A 208 8.00 1.41 4.11
N SER A 209 8.13 0.15 4.45
CA SER A 209 7.08 -0.87 4.29
C SER A 209 7.19 -1.93 5.37
N SER A 210 6.05 -2.41 5.84
CA SER A 210 5.96 -3.61 6.70
C SER A 210 5.27 -4.78 6.00
N LEU A 211 4.73 -4.54 4.80
CA LEU A 211 4.04 -5.53 3.99
C LEU A 211 4.83 -5.76 2.71
N PHE A 212 5.14 -7.01 2.42
CA PHE A 212 5.89 -7.42 1.26
C PHE A 212 5.11 -8.49 0.51
N VAL A 213 5.25 -8.50 -0.80
CA VAL A 213 4.51 -9.40 -1.67
C VAL A 213 5.47 -10.39 -2.28
N THR A 214 5.11 -11.67 -2.26
CA THR A 214 5.93 -12.71 -2.86
C THR A 214 6.02 -12.54 -4.37
N ASP A 215 7.21 -12.71 -4.90
CA ASP A 215 7.52 -12.68 -6.33
C ASP A 215 7.12 -13.97 -7.06
N GLY A 216 7.54 -14.11 -8.33
CA GLY A 216 7.31 -15.31 -9.14
C GLY A 216 7.96 -16.59 -8.59
N SER A 217 8.94 -16.50 -7.71
CA SER A 217 9.55 -17.62 -7.00
C SER A 217 8.88 -17.95 -5.66
N GLY A 218 7.91 -17.14 -5.23
CA GLY A 218 7.24 -17.22 -3.94
C GLY A 218 8.02 -16.56 -2.80
N HIS A 219 9.07 -15.78 -3.11
CA HIS A 219 9.91 -15.11 -2.12
C HIS A 219 9.46 -13.67 -1.88
N ALA A 220 9.30 -13.30 -0.61
CA ALA A 220 9.00 -11.93 -0.17
C ALA A 220 10.29 -11.28 0.35
N ALA A 221 10.86 -10.38 -0.43
CA ALA A 221 12.11 -9.71 -0.08
C ALA A 221 11.88 -8.43 0.70
N ALA A 222 12.44 -8.34 1.90
CA ALA A 222 12.46 -7.16 2.74
C ALA A 222 13.90 -6.67 2.93
N HIS A 223 14.05 -5.40 3.28
CA HIS A 223 15.31 -4.77 3.62
C HIS A 223 15.21 -4.03 4.95
N LEU A 224 16.34 -3.87 5.64
CA LEU A 224 16.46 -2.94 6.74
C LEU A 224 17.17 -1.68 6.27
N ARG A 225 16.56 -0.53 6.52
CA ARG A 225 17.19 0.76 6.33
C ARG A 225 17.60 1.31 7.69
N ILE A 226 18.88 1.68 7.81
CA ILE A 226 19.44 2.23 9.05
C ILE A 226 19.23 3.74 9.07
N ARG A 227 18.76 4.26 10.19
CA ARG A 227 18.72 5.70 10.47
C ARG A 227 19.93 6.06 11.33
N THR A 228 21.03 6.46 10.70
CA THR A 228 22.31 6.68 11.35
C THR A 228 22.28 7.73 12.44
N ARG A 229 21.41 8.74 12.33
CA ARG A 229 21.24 9.79 13.36
C ARG A 229 20.68 9.25 14.68
N SER A 230 20.04 8.12 14.65
CA SER A 230 19.36 7.54 15.80
C SER A 230 20.19 6.45 16.50
N ILE A 231 21.28 5.98 15.86
CA ILE A 231 22.10 4.91 16.41
C ILE A 231 23.04 5.45 17.47
N ALA A 232 23.07 4.79 18.63
CA ALA A 232 23.96 5.15 19.72
C ALA A 232 25.44 5.06 19.33
N PRO A 233 26.29 5.98 19.83
CA PRO A 233 27.74 5.94 19.62
C PRO A 233 28.41 4.67 20.16
N THR A 234 27.69 3.87 20.96
CA THR A 234 28.17 2.58 21.50
C THR A 234 28.51 1.54 20.42
N LEU A 235 28.04 1.72 19.20
CA LEU A 235 28.53 0.97 18.05
C LEU A 235 29.88 1.48 17.50
N VAL A 236 30.54 2.40 18.23
CA VAL A 236 31.88 2.87 17.89
C VAL A 236 32.89 1.73 18.12
N GLY A 237 33.79 1.52 17.18
CA GLY A 237 34.91 0.58 17.37
C GLY A 237 34.66 -0.87 16.98
N GLY A 238 33.72 -1.16 16.08
CA GLY A 238 33.49 -2.50 15.57
C GLY A 238 32.56 -3.35 16.45
N ALA A 239 31.89 -2.74 17.42
CA ALA A 239 30.83 -3.37 18.18
C ALA A 239 29.68 -3.79 17.25
N THR A 240 29.09 -4.94 17.53
CA THR A 240 27.97 -5.48 16.78
C THR A 240 26.73 -5.41 17.65
N ASP A 241 25.64 -4.88 17.11
CA ASP A 241 24.31 -5.01 17.69
C ASP A 241 23.42 -5.77 16.69
N SER A 242 22.19 -6.04 17.06
CA SER A 242 21.28 -6.81 16.20
C SER A 242 19.88 -6.21 16.20
N ALA A 243 19.28 -6.17 15.04
CA ALA A 243 17.84 -6.05 14.89
C ALA A 243 17.22 -7.46 14.82
N PHE A 244 16.05 -7.60 15.42
CA PHE A 244 15.24 -8.81 15.32
C PHE A 244 13.96 -8.46 14.60
N VAL A 245 13.71 -9.19 13.51
CA VAL A 245 12.53 -9.02 12.66
C VAL A 245 11.74 -10.32 12.68
N VAL A 246 10.46 -10.23 13.01
CA VAL A 246 9.55 -11.38 12.98
C VAL A 246 8.72 -11.32 11.71
N ALA A 247 8.58 -12.47 11.06
CA ALA A 247 7.69 -12.65 9.94
C ALA A 247 6.31 -13.15 10.40
N HIS A 248 5.27 -12.63 9.77
CA HIS A 248 3.90 -13.06 9.99
C HIS A 248 3.27 -13.40 8.63
N VAL A 249 3.00 -14.67 8.43
CA VAL A 249 2.27 -15.15 7.26
C VAL A 249 0.99 -15.81 7.75
N GLN A 250 -0.14 -15.36 7.22
CA GLN A 250 -1.45 -15.81 7.70
C GLN A 250 -2.33 -16.26 6.54
N TYR A 251 -3.05 -17.34 6.75
CA TYR A 251 -4.10 -17.80 5.85
C TYR A 251 -5.41 -17.98 6.61
N ARG A 252 -6.49 -17.36 6.17
CA ARG A 252 -7.80 -17.34 6.83
C ARG A 252 -7.78 -16.86 8.30
N GLY A 253 -6.79 -16.07 8.65
CA GLY A 253 -6.58 -15.59 10.03
C GLY A 253 -5.69 -16.48 10.87
N ASP A 254 -5.38 -17.70 10.42
CA ASP A 254 -4.46 -18.60 11.11
C ASP A 254 -3.02 -18.35 10.67
N ALA A 255 -2.10 -18.31 11.64
CA ALA A 255 -0.69 -18.16 11.36
C ALA A 255 -0.13 -19.46 10.74
N LEU A 256 0.61 -19.31 9.65
CA LEU A 256 1.37 -20.41 9.07
C LEU A 256 2.67 -20.62 9.83
N GLN A 257 3.07 -21.89 9.96
CA GLN A 257 4.34 -22.21 10.58
C GLN A 257 5.49 -21.83 9.66
N ILE A 258 6.46 -21.10 10.21
CA ILE A 258 7.69 -20.69 9.50
C ILE A 258 8.85 -21.54 9.99
N THR A 259 9.64 -22.08 9.08
CA THR A 259 10.83 -22.88 9.39
C THR A 259 12.09 -22.26 8.77
N PRO A 260 13.23 -22.27 9.49
CA PRO A 260 13.47 -22.86 10.83
C PRO A 260 12.87 -22.05 11.99
N THR A 261 12.63 -20.74 11.83
CA THR A 261 12.07 -19.87 12.87
C THR A 261 11.25 -18.77 12.17
N ASP A 262 10.48 -18.00 12.90
CA ASP A 262 9.79 -16.81 12.40
C ASP A 262 10.60 -15.51 12.57
N THR A 263 11.83 -15.63 13.08
CA THR A 263 12.64 -14.49 13.50
C THR A 263 13.97 -14.41 12.78
N PHE A 264 14.19 -13.30 12.07
CA PHE A 264 15.49 -12.93 11.51
C PHE A 264 16.33 -12.22 12.54
N LYS A 265 17.54 -12.66 12.74
CA LYS A 265 18.57 -11.94 13.49
C LYS A 265 19.50 -11.23 12.50
N ILE A 266 19.37 -9.93 12.37
CA ILE A 266 20.15 -9.12 11.46
C ILE A 266 21.24 -8.40 12.25
N ALA A 267 22.48 -8.85 12.09
CA ALA A 267 23.61 -8.24 12.77
C ALA A 267 23.98 -6.92 12.11
N ILE A 268 24.06 -5.85 12.90
CA ILE A 268 24.40 -4.50 12.47
C ILE A 268 25.78 -4.16 13.04
N ARG A 269 26.75 -3.97 12.18
CA ARG A 269 28.11 -3.63 12.56
C ARG A 269 28.50 -2.30 11.94
N ARG A 270 28.95 -1.37 12.78
CA ARG A 270 29.53 -0.12 12.30
C ARG A 270 31.02 -0.35 11.99
N ASN A 271 31.39 -0.18 10.76
CA ASN A 271 32.78 -0.14 10.36
C ASN A 271 33.20 1.35 10.29
N ILE A 272 34.13 1.74 11.17
CA ILE A 272 34.76 3.03 11.08
C ILE A 272 35.90 2.82 10.09
N GLY A 273 35.74 3.34 8.87
CA GLY A 273 36.82 3.35 7.89
C GLY A 273 38.08 3.98 8.46
N PRO A 274 39.27 3.66 7.94
CA PRO A 274 40.52 4.21 8.37
C PRO A 274 40.59 5.73 8.21
#